data_b16ec69dcd430d97fafc6b7fa42d08bc
#
_entry.id   b16ec69dcd430d97fafc6b7fa42d08bc
#
_cell.length_a   1.000
_cell.length_b   1.000
_cell.length_c   1.000
_cell.angle_alpha   90.00
_cell.angle_beta   90.00
_cell.angle_gamma   90.00
#
_symmetry.space_group_name_H-M   'P 1'
#
loop_
_entity.id
_entity.type
_entity.pdbx_description
1 polymer ?
#
loop_
_entity_poly.entity_id
_entity_poly.type
_entity_poly.pdbx_seq_one_letter_code
_entity_poly.pdbx_strand_id
1 'polypeptide(L)'
;MLQSAEGWIRDFHLDGLRLDAIHAIYDSSARPLLRELAERVHAIRDQVHVIAESGLNDPKVTRPAAQGGYGHDAAWADDFHHALRTLLTGEREGYYAEFGRVGDLAKAYRRPFVNDGTYSTSRGRRFGAPAFDRPVEEFVVFAQNHDQVGNRAFGDRLPAPARPLAAFCTLLSPFTPMLFMGEEHGEEAPFQFFSDHIDEKIAVATREGRRREFASFASFAGEEVPDPQDPVTFEHSKLTGRGDAGLRELYADLLRVRRTLPRGDVDDIVAFDDMGGPQLAVRRGPYTLFMNFADGPVSRVLAPRPNEVVLSTHEARIEGDGAVWLPAQAGALVR
;
A
#
# COMPACT_ATOMS: atom_id res chain seq x y z
N MET A 1 -23.28 -12.37 11.13
CA MET A 1 -22.50 -11.56 10.18
C MET A 1 -23.37 -10.80 9.18
N LEU A 2 -24.23 -11.45 8.35
CA LEU A 2 -25.05 -10.76 7.34
C LEU A 2 -25.96 -9.66 7.94
N GLN A 3 -26.76 -10.00 8.96
CA GLN A 3 -27.61 -9.03 9.65
C GLN A 3 -26.83 -7.87 10.28
N SER A 4 -25.63 -8.13 10.79
CA SER A 4 -24.75 -7.08 11.34
C SER A 4 -24.28 -6.14 10.23
N ALA A 5 -23.84 -6.67 9.09
CA ALA A 5 -23.44 -5.85 7.94
C ALA A 5 -24.61 -4.98 7.42
N GLU A 6 -25.80 -5.59 7.27
CA GLU A 6 -27.02 -4.86 6.88
C GLU A 6 -27.38 -3.76 7.90
N GLY A 7 -27.29 -4.06 9.20
CA GLY A 7 -27.59 -3.09 10.26
C GLY A 7 -26.65 -1.88 10.23
N TRP A 8 -25.34 -2.09 10.05
CA TRP A 8 -24.40 -0.97 9.92
C TRP A 8 -24.75 -0.03 8.77
N ILE A 9 -25.18 -0.56 7.63
CA ILE A 9 -25.54 0.25 6.47
C ILE A 9 -26.92 0.89 6.63
N ARG A 10 -27.94 0.12 7.03
CA ARG A 10 -29.34 0.58 7.08
C ARG A 10 -29.62 1.45 8.28
N ASP A 11 -29.18 1.01 9.49
CA ASP A 11 -29.58 1.61 10.75
C ASP A 11 -28.57 2.66 11.25
N PHE A 12 -27.28 2.48 10.94
CA PHE A 12 -26.20 3.39 11.30
C PHE A 12 -25.67 4.24 10.13
N HIS A 13 -26.22 4.04 8.93
CA HIS A 13 -25.94 4.86 7.74
C HIS A 13 -24.46 4.93 7.30
N LEU A 14 -23.67 3.86 7.56
CA LEU A 14 -22.30 3.80 7.05
C LEU A 14 -22.29 3.73 5.53
N ASP A 15 -21.29 4.35 4.89
CA ASP A 15 -21.13 4.38 3.44
C ASP A 15 -20.40 3.17 2.88
N GLY A 16 -19.85 2.33 3.74
CA GLY A 16 -19.17 1.11 3.33
C GLY A 16 -18.65 0.29 4.51
N LEU A 17 -18.15 -0.89 4.17
CA LEU A 17 -17.57 -1.85 5.11
C LEU A 17 -16.21 -2.31 4.58
N ARG A 18 -15.21 -2.32 5.42
CA ARG A 18 -13.97 -3.06 5.16
C ARG A 18 -14.06 -4.41 5.85
N LEU A 19 -13.91 -5.48 5.10
CA LEU A 19 -13.96 -6.84 5.60
C LEU A 19 -12.55 -7.34 5.87
N ASP A 20 -12.30 -7.67 7.14
CA ASP A 20 -11.02 -8.14 7.65
C ASP A 20 -10.74 -9.58 7.24
N ALA A 21 -9.49 -9.87 6.85
CA ALA A 21 -8.94 -11.21 6.64
C ALA A 21 -9.89 -12.17 5.89
N ILE A 22 -10.53 -11.72 4.82
CA ILE A 22 -11.52 -12.53 4.11
C ILE A 22 -10.96 -13.86 3.60
N HIS A 23 -9.66 -13.94 3.40
CA HIS A 23 -8.94 -15.16 3.02
C HIS A 23 -8.98 -16.26 4.09
N ALA A 24 -9.32 -15.92 5.33
CA ALA A 24 -9.51 -16.87 6.42
C ALA A 24 -10.97 -17.35 6.57
N ILE A 25 -11.89 -16.82 5.76
CA ILE A 25 -13.30 -17.23 5.76
C ILE A 25 -13.50 -18.35 4.75
N TYR A 26 -13.62 -19.58 5.24
CA TYR A 26 -13.87 -20.77 4.41
C TYR A 26 -15.36 -21.05 4.31
N ASP A 27 -15.93 -20.89 3.11
CA ASP A 27 -17.32 -21.19 2.81
C ASP A 27 -17.43 -21.86 1.43
N SER A 28 -17.79 -23.13 1.43
CA SER A 28 -17.98 -23.94 0.22
C SER A 28 -19.43 -24.05 -0.22
N SER A 29 -20.32 -23.22 0.34
CA SER A 29 -21.72 -23.20 -0.05
C SER A 29 -21.90 -22.72 -1.50
N ALA A 30 -23.03 -23.04 -2.11
CA ALA A 30 -23.36 -22.60 -3.47
C ALA A 30 -23.46 -21.07 -3.61
N ARG A 31 -23.71 -20.38 -2.49
CA ARG A 31 -23.71 -18.92 -2.38
C ARG A 31 -22.81 -18.54 -1.21
N PRO A 32 -21.50 -18.36 -1.46
CA PRO A 32 -20.55 -18.06 -0.39
C PRO A 32 -20.92 -16.79 0.40
N LEU A 33 -20.64 -16.79 1.71
CA LEU A 33 -20.94 -15.69 2.63
C LEU A 33 -20.47 -14.33 2.11
N LEU A 34 -19.26 -14.27 1.56
CA LEU A 34 -18.67 -13.02 1.04
C LEU A 34 -19.48 -12.44 -0.13
N ARG A 35 -19.95 -13.31 -1.02
CA ARG A 35 -20.82 -12.90 -2.12
C ARG A 35 -22.20 -12.47 -1.60
N GLU A 36 -22.83 -13.27 -0.74
CA GLU A 36 -24.13 -12.94 -0.17
C GLU A 36 -24.12 -11.65 0.62
N LEU A 37 -23.02 -11.36 1.35
CA LEU A 37 -22.85 -10.12 2.08
C LEU A 37 -22.86 -8.91 1.13
N ALA A 38 -22.05 -8.94 0.08
CA ALA A 38 -21.99 -7.87 -0.91
C ALA A 38 -23.35 -7.64 -1.58
N GLU A 39 -24.00 -8.70 -2.05
CA GLU A 39 -25.34 -8.62 -2.68
C GLU A 39 -26.39 -8.00 -1.73
N ARG A 40 -26.39 -8.38 -0.44
CA ARG A 40 -27.34 -7.83 0.54
C ARG A 40 -27.07 -6.38 0.89
N VAL A 41 -25.81 -6.02 1.05
CA VAL A 41 -25.39 -4.65 1.38
C VAL A 41 -25.72 -3.70 0.23
N HIS A 42 -25.39 -4.07 -1.01
CA HIS A 42 -25.72 -3.28 -2.20
C HIS A 42 -27.24 -3.14 -2.45
N ALA A 43 -28.04 -4.14 -2.02
CA ALA A 43 -29.50 -4.06 -2.13
C ALA A 43 -30.14 -3.02 -1.20
N ILE A 44 -29.42 -2.53 -0.18
CA ILE A 44 -29.94 -1.50 0.75
C ILE A 44 -29.83 -0.10 0.14
N ARG A 45 -28.69 0.19 -0.53
CA ARG A 45 -28.39 1.51 -1.09
C ARG A 45 -27.34 1.40 -2.18
N ASP A 46 -27.54 2.11 -3.31
CA ASP A 46 -26.69 2.03 -4.52
C ASP A 46 -25.25 2.51 -4.32
N GLN A 47 -24.98 3.37 -3.33
CA GLN A 47 -23.66 3.98 -3.09
C GLN A 47 -23.04 3.48 -1.80
N VAL A 48 -23.03 2.16 -1.61
CA VAL A 48 -22.35 1.51 -0.50
C VAL A 48 -21.17 0.73 -1.03
N HIS A 49 -20.04 0.79 -0.32
CA HIS A 49 -18.83 0.10 -0.74
C HIS A 49 -18.50 -1.08 0.18
N VAL A 50 -18.20 -2.21 -0.44
CA VAL A 50 -17.66 -3.39 0.26
C VAL A 50 -16.21 -3.56 -0.17
N ILE A 51 -15.30 -3.30 0.76
CA ILE A 51 -13.85 -3.33 0.54
C ILE A 51 -13.27 -4.54 1.26
N ALA A 52 -12.52 -5.36 0.55
CA ALA A 52 -11.92 -6.55 1.11
C ALA A 52 -10.45 -6.32 1.51
N GLU A 53 -10.07 -6.84 2.65
CA GLU A 53 -8.68 -7.11 2.96
C GLU A 53 -8.42 -8.59 2.70
N SER A 54 -7.48 -8.87 1.78
CA SER A 54 -7.17 -10.24 1.37
C SER A 54 -5.71 -10.40 1.00
N GLY A 55 -5.02 -11.26 1.70
CA GLY A 55 -3.64 -11.63 1.38
C GLY A 55 -3.51 -12.67 0.25
N LEU A 56 -4.55 -12.90 -0.59
CA LEU A 56 -4.53 -13.96 -1.61
C LEU A 56 -4.14 -13.49 -3.01
N ASN A 57 -4.14 -12.19 -3.31
CA ASN A 57 -3.97 -11.67 -4.67
C ASN A 57 -4.94 -12.32 -5.66
N ASP A 58 -6.22 -12.46 -5.28
CA ASP A 58 -7.23 -13.13 -6.09
C ASP A 58 -8.27 -12.12 -6.60
N PRO A 59 -8.31 -11.83 -7.92
CA PRO A 59 -9.27 -10.92 -8.50
C PRO A 59 -10.73 -11.43 -8.42
N LYS A 60 -10.96 -12.68 -8.03
CA LYS A 60 -12.30 -13.21 -7.74
C LYS A 60 -13.04 -12.34 -6.72
N VAL A 61 -12.32 -11.69 -5.83
CA VAL A 61 -12.89 -10.84 -4.78
C VAL A 61 -13.74 -9.72 -5.39
N THR A 62 -13.22 -9.03 -6.39
CA THR A 62 -13.92 -7.89 -7.03
C THR A 62 -14.68 -8.26 -8.30
N ARG A 63 -14.45 -9.46 -8.87
CA ARG A 63 -15.23 -9.91 -10.03
C ARG A 63 -16.73 -9.94 -9.72
N PRO A 64 -17.58 -9.53 -10.68
CA PRO A 64 -19.03 -9.64 -10.54
C PRO A 64 -19.50 -11.07 -10.24
N ALA A 65 -20.59 -11.18 -9.48
CA ALA A 65 -21.18 -12.48 -9.15
C ALA A 65 -21.55 -13.32 -10.40
N ALA A 66 -21.99 -12.67 -11.49
CA ALA A 66 -22.27 -13.31 -12.76
C ALA A 66 -21.04 -13.96 -13.43
N GLN A 67 -19.84 -13.53 -13.05
CA GLN A 67 -18.56 -14.07 -13.51
C GLN A 67 -17.92 -15.02 -12.47
N GLY A 68 -18.68 -15.43 -11.46
CA GLY A 68 -18.22 -16.33 -10.40
C GLY A 68 -17.41 -15.62 -9.29
N GLY A 69 -17.41 -14.29 -9.25
CA GLY A 69 -16.77 -13.51 -8.21
C GLY A 69 -17.66 -13.24 -6.99
N TYR A 70 -17.12 -12.48 -6.04
CA TYR A 70 -17.86 -12.07 -4.84
C TYR A 70 -18.57 -10.73 -5.01
N GLY A 71 -18.17 -9.89 -6.00
CA GLY A 71 -18.78 -8.62 -6.29
C GLY A 71 -18.48 -7.53 -5.25
N HIS A 72 -17.31 -7.60 -4.61
CA HIS A 72 -16.84 -6.51 -3.76
C HIS A 72 -16.39 -5.32 -4.64
N ASP A 73 -16.49 -4.10 -4.12
CA ASP A 73 -16.16 -2.88 -4.86
C ASP A 73 -14.67 -2.64 -4.94
N ALA A 74 -13.91 -3.07 -3.93
CA ALA A 74 -12.46 -2.94 -3.92
C ALA A 74 -11.78 -4.00 -3.07
N ALA A 75 -10.47 -4.17 -3.28
CA ALA A 75 -9.60 -5.01 -2.47
C ALA A 75 -8.28 -4.30 -2.16
N TRP A 76 -7.76 -4.50 -0.95
CA TRP A 76 -6.42 -4.06 -0.58
C TRP A 76 -5.37 -4.86 -1.35
N ALA A 77 -4.27 -4.20 -1.71
CA ALA A 77 -3.20 -4.75 -2.52
C ALA A 77 -1.83 -4.55 -1.85
N ASP A 78 -1.48 -5.46 -0.95
CA ASP A 78 -0.25 -5.41 -0.15
C ASP A 78 1.03 -5.46 -0.99
N ASP A 79 1.02 -6.14 -2.12
CA ASP A 79 2.21 -6.28 -2.97
C ASP A 79 2.74 -4.92 -3.47
N PHE A 80 1.85 -3.91 -3.66
CA PHE A 80 2.29 -2.55 -3.98
C PHE A 80 3.10 -1.95 -2.83
N HIS A 81 2.63 -2.08 -1.59
CA HIS A 81 3.37 -1.67 -0.40
C HIS A 81 4.71 -2.39 -0.30
N HIS A 82 4.71 -3.73 -0.45
CA HIS A 82 5.93 -4.53 -0.35
C HIS A 82 6.99 -4.10 -1.36
N ALA A 83 6.60 -3.94 -2.63
CA ALA A 83 7.50 -3.49 -3.69
C ALA A 83 8.03 -2.07 -3.45
N LEU A 84 7.16 -1.16 -3.01
CA LEU A 84 7.54 0.22 -2.74
C LEU A 84 8.47 0.33 -1.52
N ARG A 85 8.10 -0.29 -0.38
CA ARG A 85 8.89 -0.24 0.85
C ARG A 85 10.29 -0.79 0.66
N THR A 86 10.42 -1.93 -0.01
CA THR A 86 11.71 -2.56 -0.25
C THR A 86 12.66 -1.71 -1.10
N LEU A 87 12.13 -0.94 -2.04
CA LEU A 87 12.93 0.02 -2.81
C LEU A 87 13.34 1.24 -1.98
N LEU A 88 12.45 1.72 -1.11
CA LEU A 88 12.68 2.91 -0.30
C LEU A 88 13.61 2.68 0.89
N THR A 89 13.60 1.48 1.46
CA THR A 89 14.29 1.18 2.73
C THR A 89 15.41 0.16 2.60
N GLY A 90 15.46 -0.60 1.50
CA GLY A 90 16.38 -1.72 1.36
C GLY A 90 16.00 -2.96 2.17
N GLU A 91 14.89 -2.96 2.89
CA GLU A 91 14.43 -4.08 3.73
C GLU A 91 14.21 -5.36 2.91
N ARG A 92 14.71 -6.51 3.42
CA ARG A 92 14.65 -7.82 2.74
C ARG A 92 14.35 -8.97 3.70
N GLU A 93 13.77 -8.69 4.86
CA GLU A 93 13.46 -9.71 5.85
C GLU A 93 12.01 -10.22 5.69
N GLY A 94 11.78 -11.48 6.08
CA GLY A 94 10.46 -12.09 6.02
C GLY A 94 9.86 -12.08 4.61
N TYR A 95 8.62 -11.65 4.49
CA TYR A 95 7.92 -11.58 3.20
C TYR A 95 8.47 -10.50 2.25
N TYR A 96 9.24 -9.52 2.74
CA TYR A 96 9.93 -8.53 1.90
C TYR A 96 11.07 -9.12 1.06
N ALA A 97 11.57 -10.31 1.40
CA ALA A 97 12.69 -10.94 0.70
C ALA A 97 12.41 -11.22 -0.79
N GLU A 98 11.14 -11.36 -1.16
CA GLU A 98 10.71 -11.62 -2.54
C GLU A 98 10.62 -10.37 -3.41
N PHE A 99 10.66 -9.19 -2.80
CA PHE A 99 10.52 -7.89 -3.44
C PHE A 99 11.86 -7.15 -3.50
N GLY A 100 11.87 -6.00 -4.21
CA GLY A 100 12.99 -5.05 -4.16
C GLY A 100 13.72 -4.86 -5.46
N ARG A 101 13.24 -5.47 -6.54
CA ARG A 101 13.64 -5.05 -7.89
C ARG A 101 12.69 -3.94 -8.34
N VAL A 102 13.20 -2.97 -9.06
CA VAL A 102 12.35 -1.91 -9.65
C VAL A 102 11.27 -2.50 -10.58
N GLY A 103 11.55 -3.64 -11.20
CA GLY A 103 10.59 -4.41 -11.99
C GLY A 103 9.38 -4.91 -11.19
N ASP A 104 9.51 -5.15 -9.89
CA ASP A 104 8.39 -5.55 -9.04
C ASP A 104 7.41 -4.38 -8.86
N LEU A 105 7.92 -3.17 -8.62
CA LEU A 105 7.08 -1.97 -8.56
C LEU A 105 6.50 -1.62 -9.94
N ALA A 106 7.26 -1.78 -11.02
CA ALA A 106 6.76 -1.61 -12.38
C ALA A 106 5.58 -2.55 -12.67
N LYS A 107 5.68 -3.81 -12.25
CA LYS A 107 4.59 -4.77 -12.35
C LYS A 107 3.39 -4.35 -11.49
N ALA A 108 3.64 -3.90 -10.25
CA ALA A 108 2.61 -3.42 -9.34
C ALA A 108 1.86 -2.19 -9.90
N TYR A 109 2.50 -1.32 -10.66
CA TYR A 109 1.83 -0.19 -11.32
C TYR A 109 0.91 -0.59 -12.48
N ARG A 110 1.14 -1.75 -13.12
CA ARG A 110 0.23 -2.28 -14.15
C ARG A 110 -1.01 -2.92 -13.54
N ARG A 111 -0.77 -3.78 -12.55
CA ARG A 111 -1.77 -4.41 -11.68
C ARG A 111 -1.08 -4.63 -10.34
N PRO A 112 -1.73 -4.35 -9.22
CA PRO A 112 -1.06 -4.23 -7.93
C PRO A 112 -0.55 -5.55 -7.35
N PHE A 113 -0.75 -6.67 -8.05
CA PHE A 113 -0.26 -7.99 -7.65
C PHE A 113 1.06 -8.30 -8.35
N VAL A 114 2.15 -8.32 -7.59
CA VAL A 114 3.46 -8.81 -8.05
C VAL A 114 3.44 -10.33 -8.14
N ASN A 115 2.85 -10.97 -7.13
CA ASN A 115 2.55 -12.39 -7.13
C ASN A 115 1.19 -12.64 -7.80
N ASP A 116 1.20 -12.99 -9.08
CA ASP A 116 0.03 -13.13 -9.96
C ASP A 116 -0.05 -14.52 -10.63
N GLY A 117 0.30 -15.56 -9.91
CA GLY A 117 0.40 -16.96 -10.38
C GLY A 117 1.85 -17.45 -10.45
N THR A 118 2.81 -16.60 -10.10
CA THR A 118 4.22 -16.95 -9.98
C THR A 118 4.49 -17.78 -8.72
N TYR A 119 5.66 -18.42 -8.66
CA TYR A 119 6.08 -19.14 -7.45
C TYR A 119 6.56 -18.14 -6.41
N SER A 120 5.98 -18.19 -5.22
CA SER A 120 6.39 -17.43 -4.05
C SER A 120 7.23 -18.34 -3.14
N THR A 121 8.44 -17.91 -2.83
CA THR A 121 9.37 -18.66 -1.97
C THR A 121 8.93 -18.60 -0.51
N SER A 122 8.41 -17.47 -0.05
CA SER A 122 7.89 -17.30 1.31
C SER A 122 6.65 -18.15 1.57
N ARG A 123 5.82 -18.38 0.54
CA ARG A 123 4.61 -19.20 0.62
C ARG A 123 4.84 -20.65 0.18
N GLY A 124 6.01 -21.00 -0.39
CA GLY A 124 6.37 -22.34 -0.86
C GLY A 124 5.47 -22.88 -1.98
N ARG A 125 4.76 -22.03 -2.73
CA ARG A 125 3.81 -22.42 -3.77
C ARG A 125 3.61 -21.33 -4.83
N ARG A 126 2.96 -21.68 -5.95
CA ARG A 126 2.42 -20.67 -6.87
C ARG A 126 1.30 -19.93 -6.17
N PHE A 127 1.29 -18.60 -6.33
CA PHE A 127 0.44 -17.72 -5.54
C PHE A 127 -0.12 -16.58 -6.37
N GLY A 128 -1.36 -16.16 -6.02
CA GLY A 128 -2.06 -15.09 -6.72
C GLY A 128 -2.63 -15.50 -8.07
N ALA A 129 -3.27 -14.55 -8.73
CA ALA A 129 -3.78 -14.66 -10.08
C ALA A 129 -3.69 -13.32 -10.82
N PRO A 130 -3.59 -13.33 -12.17
CA PRO A 130 -3.62 -12.10 -12.95
C PRO A 130 -4.96 -11.37 -12.77
N ALA A 131 -4.90 -10.03 -12.65
CA ALA A 131 -6.08 -9.17 -12.43
C ALA A 131 -6.32 -8.19 -13.58
N PHE A 132 -5.89 -8.51 -14.81
CA PHE A 132 -6.01 -7.62 -15.98
C PHE A 132 -7.46 -7.39 -16.45
N ASP A 133 -8.38 -8.22 -15.98
CA ASP A 133 -9.82 -8.11 -16.24
C ASP A 133 -10.55 -7.17 -15.24
N ARG A 134 -9.80 -6.55 -14.30
CA ARG A 134 -10.37 -5.66 -13.30
C ARG A 134 -9.90 -4.23 -13.49
N PRO A 135 -10.81 -3.24 -13.29
CA PRO A 135 -10.45 -1.82 -13.25
C PRO A 135 -9.40 -1.54 -12.18
N VAL A 136 -8.46 -0.64 -12.45
CA VAL A 136 -7.39 -0.28 -11.50
C VAL A 136 -7.94 0.39 -10.23
N GLU A 137 -9.06 1.09 -10.34
CA GLU A 137 -9.72 1.79 -9.24
C GLU A 137 -10.27 0.84 -8.17
N GLU A 138 -10.49 -0.43 -8.50
CA GLU A 138 -10.92 -1.47 -7.54
C GLU A 138 -9.81 -1.90 -6.58
N PHE A 139 -8.58 -1.47 -6.81
CA PHE A 139 -7.45 -1.82 -5.94
C PHE A 139 -7.08 -0.65 -5.04
N VAL A 140 -7.06 -0.91 -3.72
CA VAL A 140 -6.61 0.04 -2.72
C VAL A 140 -5.14 -0.20 -2.43
N VAL A 141 -4.31 0.82 -2.70
CA VAL A 141 -2.86 0.79 -2.46
C VAL A 141 -2.45 1.79 -1.39
N PHE A 142 -1.36 1.52 -0.73
CA PHE A 142 -0.88 2.32 0.38
C PHE A 142 0.65 2.21 0.50
N ALA A 143 1.26 3.26 1.03
CA ALA A 143 2.66 3.22 1.48
C ALA A 143 2.76 2.60 2.87
N GLN A 144 1.77 2.85 3.72
CA GLN A 144 1.64 2.34 5.08
C GLN A 144 0.16 2.07 5.40
N ASN A 145 -0.09 1.15 6.33
CA ASN A 145 -1.37 0.97 6.99
C ASN A 145 -1.16 0.47 8.42
N HIS A 146 -2.24 0.24 9.17
CA HIS A 146 -2.16 -0.19 10.57
C HIS A 146 -1.49 -1.57 10.72
N ASP A 147 -1.67 -2.50 9.76
CA ASP A 147 -1.04 -3.80 9.77
C ASP A 147 0.45 -3.72 9.43
N GLN A 148 0.79 -2.99 8.36
CA GLN A 148 2.17 -2.88 7.88
C GLN A 148 3.08 -2.11 8.87
N VAL A 149 2.51 -1.24 9.68
CA VAL A 149 3.22 -0.54 10.75
C VAL A 149 3.07 -1.30 12.07
N GLY A 150 1.85 -1.66 12.49
CA GLY A 150 1.56 -2.27 13.79
C GLY A 150 2.12 -3.67 13.97
N ASN A 151 2.28 -4.43 12.88
CA ASN A 151 2.91 -5.75 12.95
C ASN A 151 4.44 -5.71 13.02
N ARG A 152 5.08 -4.54 12.89
CA ARG A 152 6.52 -4.39 13.12
C ARG A 152 6.85 -4.49 14.62
N ALA A 153 8.07 -4.91 14.95
CA ALA A 153 8.48 -5.13 16.33
C ALA A 153 8.23 -3.92 17.23
N PHE A 154 8.53 -2.72 16.73
CA PHE A 154 8.40 -1.46 17.46
C PHE A 154 7.33 -0.52 16.90
N GLY A 155 6.57 -0.96 15.90
CA GLY A 155 5.56 -0.13 15.24
C GLY A 155 6.15 1.06 14.48
N ASP A 156 7.34 0.92 13.96
CA ASP A 156 8.08 1.99 13.28
C ASP A 156 7.49 2.31 11.90
N ARG A 157 7.34 3.61 11.65
CA ARG A 157 6.84 4.18 10.39
C ARG A 157 7.95 4.23 9.34
N LEU A 158 7.59 4.60 8.10
CA LEU A 158 8.59 4.87 7.06
C LEU A 158 9.58 5.96 7.52
N PRO A 159 10.89 5.77 7.28
CA PRO A 159 11.90 6.79 7.58
C PRO A 159 11.59 8.12 6.90
N ALA A 160 11.88 9.23 7.57
CA ALA A 160 11.56 10.57 7.07
C ALA A 160 12.04 10.85 5.63
N PRO A 161 13.28 10.46 5.21
CA PRO A 161 13.72 10.69 3.84
C PRO A 161 12.90 9.97 2.77
N ALA A 162 12.30 8.82 3.10
CA ALA A 162 11.53 8.01 2.16
C ALA A 162 10.08 8.52 1.97
N ARG A 163 9.55 9.30 2.91
CA ARG A 163 8.13 9.71 2.94
C ARG A 163 7.69 10.52 1.73
N PRO A 164 8.46 11.52 1.22
CA PRO A 164 8.05 12.28 0.05
C PRO A 164 7.88 11.41 -1.21
N LEU A 165 8.85 10.53 -1.47
CA LEU A 165 8.77 9.62 -2.63
C LEU A 165 7.67 8.57 -2.45
N ALA A 166 7.44 8.06 -1.23
CA ALA A 166 6.34 7.15 -0.93
C ALA A 166 4.98 7.79 -1.22
N ALA A 167 4.77 9.04 -0.77
CA ALA A 167 3.56 9.82 -1.06
C ALA A 167 3.36 10.01 -2.56
N PHE A 168 4.42 10.41 -3.28
CA PHE A 168 4.41 10.58 -4.73
C PHE A 168 3.99 9.29 -5.45
N CYS A 169 4.63 8.17 -5.13
CA CYS A 169 4.32 6.88 -5.73
C CYS A 169 2.88 6.44 -5.47
N THR A 170 2.40 6.59 -4.24
CA THR A 170 1.07 6.13 -3.84
C THR A 170 -0.03 7.02 -4.39
N LEU A 171 0.09 8.34 -4.20
CA LEU A 171 -0.96 9.29 -4.57
C LEU A 171 -1.06 9.51 -6.08
N LEU A 172 0.02 9.42 -6.83
CA LEU A 172 -0.01 9.55 -8.30
C LEU A 172 -0.16 8.22 -9.03
N SER A 173 -0.32 7.10 -8.30
CA SER A 173 -0.68 5.81 -8.91
C SER A 173 -2.07 5.84 -9.56
N PRO A 174 -2.39 4.91 -10.48
CA PRO A 174 -3.73 4.82 -11.07
C PRO A 174 -4.78 4.28 -10.10
N PHE A 175 -4.36 3.65 -9.02
CA PHE A 175 -5.18 2.94 -8.03
C PHE A 175 -5.88 3.89 -7.05
N THR A 176 -6.75 3.36 -6.20
CA THR A 176 -7.34 4.09 -5.07
C THR A 176 -6.32 4.15 -3.92
N PRO A 177 -5.79 5.33 -3.58
CA PRO A 177 -4.81 5.44 -2.50
C PRO A 177 -5.50 5.45 -1.13
N MET A 178 -4.93 4.75 -0.17
CA MET A 178 -5.28 4.83 1.24
C MET A 178 -4.10 5.45 2.01
N LEU A 179 -4.40 6.38 2.90
CA LEU A 179 -3.43 7.04 3.77
C LEU A 179 -3.54 6.48 5.18
N PHE A 180 -2.39 6.17 5.78
CA PHE A 180 -2.36 5.83 7.20
C PHE A 180 -2.32 7.09 8.05
N MET A 181 -3.03 7.09 9.15
CA MET A 181 -3.14 8.25 10.04
C MET A 181 -1.77 8.85 10.39
N GLY A 182 -1.63 10.14 10.16
CA GLY A 182 -0.43 10.91 10.47
C GLY A 182 0.67 10.89 9.42
N GLU A 183 0.57 10.02 8.37
CA GLU A 183 1.62 9.99 7.34
C GLU A 183 1.65 11.27 6.51
N GLU A 184 0.50 11.93 6.33
CA GLU A 184 0.36 13.17 5.55
C GLU A 184 1.06 14.38 6.17
N HIS A 185 1.44 14.28 7.43
CA HIS A 185 2.22 15.32 8.11
C HIS A 185 3.50 14.77 8.77
N GLY A 186 3.87 13.54 8.46
CA GLY A 186 5.14 12.97 8.92
C GLY A 186 5.17 12.65 10.41
N GLU A 187 4.07 12.14 10.99
CA GLU A 187 4.02 11.69 12.38
C GLU A 187 5.19 10.77 12.72
N GLU A 188 5.85 11.04 13.84
CA GLU A 188 7.02 10.29 14.34
C GLU A 188 6.65 9.23 15.37
N ALA A 189 5.50 9.39 16.06
CA ALA A 189 5.04 8.39 17.04
C ALA A 189 4.89 7.03 16.35
N PRO A 190 5.39 5.95 16.94
CA PRO A 190 5.17 4.62 16.43
C PRO A 190 3.69 4.26 16.48
N PHE A 191 3.32 3.20 15.78
CA PHE A 191 2.02 2.57 15.96
C PHE A 191 2.27 1.11 16.33
N GLN A 192 2.42 0.87 17.63
CA GLN A 192 2.77 -0.43 18.18
C GLN A 192 1.55 -1.34 18.23
N PHE A 193 1.76 -2.63 18.18
CA PHE A 193 0.70 -3.60 18.40
C PHE A 193 0.31 -3.57 19.89
N PHE A 194 -0.93 -3.22 20.18
CA PHE A 194 -1.48 -3.18 21.53
C PHE A 194 -2.79 -3.96 21.62
N SER A 195 -3.10 -4.47 22.81
CA SER A 195 -4.30 -5.24 23.09
C SER A 195 -4.75 -5.03 24.54
N ASP A 196 -6.02 -5.33 24.79
CA ASP A 196 -6.62 -5.27 26.14
C ASP A 196 -7.45 -6.55 26.36
N HIS A 197 -6.75 -7.68 26.46
CA HIS A 197 -7.40 -8.97 26.71
C HIS A 197 -7.78 -9.13 28.19
N ILE A 198 -9.06 -9.39 28.45
CA ILE A 198 -9.57 -9.66 29.79
C ILE A 198 -9.08 -11.03 30.30
N ASP A 199 -8.95 -12.02 29.39
CA ASP A 199 -8.43 -13.35 29.74
C ASP A 199 -6.91 -13.32 29.84
N GLU A 200 -6.39 -13.54 31.04
CA GLU A 200 -4.95 -13.56 31.33
C GLU A 200 -4.17 -14.57 30.48
N LYS A 201 -4.76 -15.72 30.14
CA LYS A 201 -4.09 -16.73 29.29
C LYS A 201 -3.90 -16.22 27.88
N ILE A 202 -4.90 -15.49 27.34
CA ILE A 202 -4.80 -14.87 26.01
C ILE A 202 -3.77 -13.74 26.06
N ALA A 203 -3.79 -12.91 27.10
CA ALA A 203 -2.83 -11.82 27.30
C ALA A 203 -1.38 -12.33 27.30
N VAL A 204 -1.10 -13.37 28.12
CA VAL A 204 0.22 -14.01 28.18
C VAL A 204 0.60 -14.64 26.82
N ALA A 205 -0.31 -15.36 26.18
CA ALA A 205 -0.06 -16.00 24.89
C ALA A 205 0.25 -14.97 23.79
N THR A 206 -0.43 -13.83 23.79
CA THR A 206 -0.18 -12.71 22.86
C THR A 206 1.19 -12.10 23.08
N ARG A 207 1.54 -11.78 24.33
CA ARG A 207 2.87 -11.27 24.72
C ARG A 207 4.01 -12.20 24.29
N GLU A 208 3.90 -13.47 24.65
CA GLU A 208 4.91 -14.48 24.30
C GLU A 208 4.96 -14.78 22.81
N GLY A 209 3.81 -14.73 22.13
CA GLY A 209 3.72 -14.88 20.69
C GLY A 209 4.53 -13.79 19.96
N ARG A 210 4.34 -12.54 20.33
CA ARG A 210 5.10 -11.40 19.78
C ARG A 210 6.59 -11.54 20.05
N ARG A 211 6.99 -11.86 21.26
CA ARG A 211 8.41 -12.08 21.60
C ARG A 211 9.04 -13.18 20.76
N ARG A 212 8.34 -14.30 20.54
CA ARG A 212 8.84 -15.42 19.70
C ARG A 212 8.93 -15.05 18.23
N GLU A 213 7.97 -14.29 17.71
CA GLU A 213 7.94 -13.83 16.32
C GLU A 213 9.21 -13.06 15.96
N PHE A 214 9.64 -12.15 16.84
CA PHE A 214 10.80 -11.30 16.59
C PHE A 214 12.13 -11.82 17.13
N ALA A 215 12.12 -12.91 17.91
CA ALA A 215 13.35 -13.50 18.46
C ALA A 215 14.35 -13.99 17.39
N SER A 216 13.89 -14.27 16.18
CA SER A 216 14.71 -14.73 15.06
C SER A 216 15.26 -13.60 14.17
N PHE A 217 14.83 -12.36 14.38
CA PHE A 217 15.28 -11.23 13.57
C PHE A 217 16.57 -10.64 14.15
N ALA A 218 17.66 -10.72 13.40
CA ALA A 218 18.97 -10.21 13.83
C ALA A 218 18.97 -8.69 14.10
N SER A 219 18.11 -7.94 13.44
CA SER A 219 17.93 -6.50 13.62
C SER A 219 17.38 -6.10 15.00
N PHE A 220 16.81 -7.05 15.76
CA PHE A 220 16.22 -6.80 17.09
C PHE A 220 16.98 -7.49 18.23
N ALA A 221 18.17 -8.02 17.95
CA ALA A 221 18.97 -8.73 18.94
C ALA A 221 19.36 -7.81 20.10
N GLY A 222 18.69 -7.96 21.24
CA GLY A 222 18.98 -7.23 22.48
C GLY A 222 17.95 -6.14 22.84
N GLU A 223 16.95 -5.87 22.02
CA GLU A 223 15.84 -4.97 22.37
C GLU A 223 14.60 -5.78 22.78
N GLU A 224 13.91 -5.31 23.82
CA GLU A 224 12.68 -5.94 24.28
C GLU A 224 11.49 -5.41 23.47
N VAL A 225 10.78 -6.31 22.76
CA VAL A 225 9.55 -5.97 22.05
C VAL A 225 8.49 -5.46 23.05
N PRO A 226 7.84 -4.31 22.79
CA PRO A 226 6.84 -3.76 23.69
C PRO A 226 5.75 -4.76 24.07
N ASP A 227 5.35 -4.76 25.33
CA ASP A 227 4.26 -5.60 25.82
C ASP A 227 2.92 -5.08 25.28
N PRO A 228 2.16 -5.85 24.50
CA PRO A 228 0.89 -5.41 23.95
C PRO A 228 -0.16 -5.05 25.01
N GLN A 229 -0.06 -5.64 26.20
CA GLN A 229 -1.02 -5.41 27.31
C GLN A 229 -0.61 -4.22 28.19
N ASP A 230 0.58 -3.63 28.00
CA ASP A 230 0.98 -2.47 28.76
C ASP A 230 0.24 -1.22 28.23
N PRO A 231 -0.51 -0.47 29.08
CA PRO A 231 -1.14 0.78 28.66
C PRO A 231 -0.18 1.78 28.03
N VAL A 232 1.10 1.75 28.38
CA VAL A 232 2.14 2.61 27.81
C VAL A 232 2.33 2.33 26.30
N THR A 233 2.18 1.09 25.86
CA THR A 233 2.25 0.71 24.43
C THR A 233 1.15 1.41 23.62
N PHE A 234 -0.07 1.46 24.16
CA PHE A 234 -1.16 2.22 23.57
C PHE A 234 -0.91 3.74 23.59
N GLU A 235 -0.46 4.28 24.72
CA GLU A 235 -0.18 5.72 24.85
C GLU A 235 0.90 6.19 23.86
N HIS A 236 1.94 5.39 23.64
CA HIS A 236 2.99 5.67 22.65
C HIS A 236 2.47 5.61 21.21
N SER A 237 1.38 4.92 20.95
CA SER A 237 0.79 4.76 19.61
C SER A 237 -0.16 5.89 19.22
N LYS A 238 -0.42 6.85 20.11
CA LYS A 238 -1.24 8.01 19.83
C LYS A 238 -0.52 9.03 18.98
N LEU A 239 -1.26 9.67 18.07
CA LEU A 239 -0.72 10.79 17.29
C LEU A 239 -0.33 11.95 18.21
N THR A 240 0.84 12.51 17.96
CA THR A 240 1.35 13.67 18.73
C THR A 240 0.81 14.98 18.18
N GLY A 241 0.30 15.00 16.96
CA GLY A 241 -0.08 16.21 16.22
C GLY A 241 1.12 17.06 15.78
N ARG A 242 2.34 16.59 16.03
CA ARG A 242 3.57 17.20 15.52
C ARG A 242 3.83 16.68 14.12
N GLY A 243 4.47 17.50 13.29
CA GLY A 243 4.75 17.03 11.95
C GLY A 243 5.53 18.04 11.10
N ASP A 244 5.77 17.64 9.87
CA ASP A 244 6.47 18.41 8.85
C ASP A 244 5.46 19.18 7.98
N ALA A 245 5.52 20.50 8.02
CA ALA A 245 4.66 21.38 7.24
C ALA A 245 4.92 21.25 5.73
N GLY A 246 6.18 21.05 5.32
CA GLY A 246 6.54 20.86 3.92
C GLY A 246 5.99 19.55 3.35
N LEU A 247 6.02 18.47 4.14
CA LEU A 247 5.41 17.21 3.75
C LEU A 247 3.89 17.35 3.60
N ARG A 248 3.23 18.04 4.52
CA ARG A 248 1.79 18.32 4.45
C ARG A 248 1.41 19.11 3.19
N GLU A 249 2.23 20.09 2.83
CA GLU A 249 2.07 20.87 1.60
C GLU A 249 2.21 19.99 0.36
N LEU A 250 3.23 19.12 0.35
CA LEU A 250 3.43 18.14 -0.73
C LEU A 250 2.22 17.22 -0.89
N TYR A 251 1.65 16.68 0.20
CA TYR A 251 0.42 15.86 0.13
C TYR A 251 -0.76 16.64 -0.49
N ALA A 252 -0.95 17.91 -0.10
CA ALA A 252 -2.00 18.75 -0.67
C ALA A 252 -1.79 18.97 -2.18
N ASP A 253 -0.57 19.20 -2.61
CA ASP A 253 -0.22 19.39 -4.01
C ASP A 253 -0.37 18.11 -4.83
N LEU A 254 0.09 16.97 -4.31
CA LEU A 254 -0.10 15.67 -4.92
C LEU A 254 -1.59 15.33 -5.12
N LEU A 255 -2.42 15.58 -4.11
CA LEU A 255 -3.87 15.36 -4.20
C LEU A 255 -4.53 16.30 -5.21
N ARG A 256 -4.05 17.55 -5.33
CA ARG A 256 -4.53 18.51 -6.34
C ARG A 256 -4.18 18.05 -7.75
N VAL A 257 -2.93 17.68 -7.97
CA VAL A 257 -2.43 17.21 -9.27
C VAL A 257 -3.06 15.88 -9.66
N ARG A 258 -3.26 14.95 -8.71
CA ARG A 258 -3.93 13.67 -8.97
C ARG A 258 -5.27 13.85 -9.71
N ARG A 259 -6.03 14.91 -9.41
CA ARG A 259 -7.33 15.18 -10.05
C ARG A 259 -7.20 15.50 -11.53
N THR A 260 -6.03 15.90 -12.00
CA THR A 260 -5.74 16.23 -13.41
C THR A 260 -5.19 15.06 -14.20
N LEU A 261 -4.74 13.99 -13.52
CA LEU A 261 -4.21 12.82 -14.18
C LEU A 261 -5.31 12.00 -14.84
N PRO A 262 -5.07 11.41 -16.01
CA PRO A 262 -5.99 10.47 -16.63
C PRO A 262 -6.36 9.32 -15.68
N ARG A 263 -7.63 8.91 -15.72
CA ARG A 263 -8.11 7.72 -15.00
C ARG A 263 -7.83 6.46 -15.81
N GLY A 264 -7.92 5.31 -15.15
CA GLY A 264 -7.70 4.01 -15.77
C GLY A 264 -6.23 3.60 -15.84
N ASP A 265 -5.95 2.67 -16.72
CA ASP A 265 -4.64 2.04 -16.85
C ASP A 265 -3.53 3.04 -17.20
N VAL A 266 -2.32 2.72 -16.82
CA VAL A 266 -1.12 3.45 -17.27
C VAL A 266 -0.81 3.12 -18.72
N ASP A 267 -0.32 4.11 -19.48
CA ASP A 267 -0.03 3.93 -20.90
C ASP A 267 1.25 3.13 -21.14
N ASP A 268 2.29 3.43 -20.36
CA ASP A 268 3.60 2.81 -20.49
C ASP A 268 4.36 2.80 -19.16
N ILE A 269 5.27 1.84 -19.01
CA ILE A 269 6.13 1.72 -17.83
C ILE A 269 7.51 1.28 -18.29
N VAL A 270 8.54 2.05 -17.91
CA VAL A 270 9.94 1.72 -18.14
C VAL A 270 10.67 1.64 -16.80
N ALA A 271 11.18 0.48 -16.49
CA ALA A 271 12.06 0.25 -15.34
C ALA A 271 13.52 0.31 -15.81
N PHE A 272 14.33 1.08 -15.11
CA PHE A 272 15.76 1.16 -15.31
C PHE A 272 16.46 0.56 -14.09
N ASP A 273 17.31 -0.43 -14.34
CA ASP A 273 18.10 -1.12 -13.31
C ASP A 273 19.54 -1.25 -13.84
N ASP A 274 20.10 -0.12 -14.21
CA ASP A 274 21.45 0.01 -14.75
C ASP A 274 22.41 0.62 -13.72
N MET A 275 23.60 1.05 -14.15
CA MET A 275 24.62 1.65 -13.29
C MET A 275 24.18 2.94 -12.57
N GLY A 276 23.05 3.55 -12.97
CA GLY A 276 22.43 4.68 -12.27
C GLY A 276 21.54 4.26 -11.10
N GLY A 277 21.40 2.96 -10.85
CA GLY A 277 20.54 2.39 -9.82
C GLY A 277 19.07 2.28 -10.25
N PRO A 278 18.19 1.87 -9.32
CA PRO A 278 16.78 1.60 -9.62
C PRO A 278 15.99 2.89 -9.88
N GLN A 279 15.38 2.99 -11.07
CA GLN A 279 14.53 4.11 -11.46
C GLN A 279 13.29 3.59 -12.18
N LEU A 280 12.19 4.32 -12.09
CA LEU A 280 10.93 3.96 -12.72
C LEU A 280 10.31 5.17 -13.42
N ALA A 281 9.92 5.02 -14.67
CA ALA A 281 9.10 5.97 -15.41
C ALA A 281 7.74 5.34 -15.71
N VAL A 282 6.66 6.04 -15.32
CA VAL A 282 5.27 5.60 -15.54
C VAL A 282 4.53 6.69 -16.30
N ARG A 283 4.04 6.39 -17.51
CA ARG A 283 3.31 7.34 -18.33
C ARG A 283 1.80 7.23 -18.08
N ARG A 284 1.18 8.39 -17.91
CA ARG A 284 -0.27 8.57 -17.74
C ARG A 284 -0.75 9.74 -18.62
N GLY A 285 -1.22 9.44 -19.82
CA GLY A 285 -1.56 10.45 -20.81
C GLY A 285 -0.36 11.35 -21.19
N PRO A 286 -0.47 12.66 -21.04
CA PRO A 286 0.65 13.57 -21.34
C PRO A 286 1.70 13.64 -20.22
N TYR A 287 1.46 12.99 -19.08
CA TYR A 287 2.34 13.04 -17.93
C TYR A 287 3.22 11.80 -17.81
N THR A 288 4.43 11.99 -17.32
CA THR A 288 5.33 10.91 -16.89
C THR A 288 5.71 11.10 -15.42
N LEU A 289 5.44 10.11 -14.58
CA LEU A 289 5.97 9.99 -13.23
C LEU A 289 7.38 9.42 -13.38
N PHE A 290 8.39 10.18 -13.05
CA PHE A 290 9.77 9.68 -13.00
C PHE A 290 10.23 9.60 -11.53
N MET A 291 10.69 8.43 -11.13
CA MET A 291 11.02 8.09 -9.74
C MET A 291 12.45 7.54 -9.69
N ASN A 292 13.25 8.12 -8.83
CA ASN A 292 14.61 7.69 -8.52
C ASN A 292 14.65 7.05 -7.13
N PHE A 293 14.93 5.76 -7.06
CA PHE A 293 15.10 5.01 -5.80
C PHE A 293 16.58 4.81 -5.43
N ALA A 294 17.51 5.31 -6.25
CA ALA A 294 18.94 5.19 -5.97
C ALA A 294 19.38 6.11 -4.83
N ASP A 295 20.52 5.78 -4.22
CA ASP A 295 21.16 6.57 -3.17
C ASP A 295 21.91 7.81 -3.71
N GLY A 296 21.94 7.99 -5.01
CA GLY A 296 22.58 9.11 -5.69
C GLY A 296 21.68 9.82 -6.68
N PRO A 297 22.10 11.01 -7.18
CA PRO A 297 21.35 11.71 -8.20
C PRO A 297 21.43 10.98 -9.54
N VAL A 298 20.37 11.15 -10.35
CA VAL A 298 20.29 10.57 -11.69
C VAL A 298 19.90 11.63 -12.72
N SER A 299 20.31 11.41 -13.96
CA SER A 299 19.83 12.17 -15.12
C SER A 299 19.40 11.18 -16.20
N ARG A 300 18.17 11.30 -16.70
CA ARG A 300 17.59 10.34 -17.62
C ARG A 300 16.80 11.02 -18.74
N VAL A 301 17.10 10.66 -19.97
CA VAL A 301 16.26 11.04 -21.11
C VAL A 301 15.03 10.15 -21.12
N LEU A 302 13.87 10.78 -21.01
CA LEU A 302 12.57 10.09 -21.06
C LEU A 302 11.96 10.16 -22.46
N ALA A 303 11.06 9.24 -22.76
CA ALA A 303 10.26 9.21 -23.98
C ALA A 303 8.76 9.20 -23.66
N PRO A 304 7.96 10.18 -24.13
CA PRO A 304 8.38 11.37 -24.86
C PRO A 304 9.27 12.30 -24.03
N ARG A 305 10.04 13.15 -24.67
CA ARG A 305 10.86 14.15 -23.96
C ARG A 305 9.96 15.18 -23.29
N PRO A 306 10.07 15.39 -21.99
CA PRO A 306 9.29 16.40 -21.29
C PRO A 306 9.86 17.80 -21.54
N ASN A 307 9.02 18.81 -21.36
CA ASN A 307 9.40 20.23 -21.42
C ASN A 307 9.06 21.00 -20.14
N GLU A 308 8.39 20.36 -19.19
CA GLU A 308 7.94 20.98 -17.94
C GLU A 308 8.03 20.01 -16.78
N VAL A 309 8.50 20.49 -15.63
CA VAL A 309 8.33 19.84 -14.33
C VAL A 309 7.05 20.39 -13.68
N VAL A 310 6.03 19.57 -13.60
CA VAL A 310 4.70 19.95 -13.06
C VAL A 310 4.70 19.94 -11.53
N LEU A 311 5.35 18.94 -10.94
CA LEU A 311 5.49 18.78 -9.50
C LEU A 311 6.68 17.87 -9.20
N SER A 312 7.38 18.10 -8.11
CA SER A 312 8.44 17.21 -7.66
C SER A 312 8.51 17.13 -6.14
N THR A 313 9.03 16.03 -5.63
CA THR A 313 9.22 15.84 -4.17
C THR A 313 10.41 16.62 -3.62
N HIS A 314 11.39 16.90 -4.48
CA HIS A 314 12.63 17.63 -4.20
C HIS A 314 12.98 18.48 -5.42
N GLU A 315 14.12 19.16 -5.40
CA GLU A 315 14.60 19.86 -6.59
C GLU A 315 14.65 18.92 -7.80
N ALA A 316 14.06 19.34 -8.90
CA ALA A 316 14.06 18.60 -10.16
C ALA A 316 14.23 19.58 -11.32
N ARG A 317 14.94 19.18 -12.37
CA ARG A 317 15.11 20.04 -13.55
C ARG A 317 15.18 19.22 -14.84
N ILE A 318 14.83 19.89 -15.93
CA ILE A 318 15.06 19.37 -17.27
C ILE A 318 16.35 19.98 -17.78
N GLU A 319 17.31 19.15 -18.16
CA GLU A 319 18.63 19.58 -18.65
C GLU A 319 18.56 19.94 -20.14
N GLY A 320 19.62 20.59 -20.66
CA GLY A 320 19.63 21.14 -22.01
C GLY A 320 19.45 20.10 -23.13
N ASP A 321 19.73 18.82 -22.87
CA ASP A 321 19.50 17.68 -23.78
C ASP A 321 18.10 17.05 -23.63
N GLY A 322 17.27 17.58 -22.69
CA GLY A 322 15.95 17.10 -22.38
C GLY A 322 15.92 15.95 -21.38
N ALA A 323 17.04 15.65 -20.72
CA ALA A 323 17.07 14.70 -19.62
C ALA A 323 16.44 15.30 -18.36
N VAL A 324 15.76 14.46 -17.57
CA VAL A 324 15.24 14.83 -16.24
C VAL A 324 16.28 14.47 -15.20
N TRP A 325 16.72 15.47 -14.44
CA TRP A 325 17.61 15.28 -13.31
C TRP A 325 16.80 15.22 -12.00
N LEU A 326 17.10 14.21 -11.17
CA LEU A 326 16.56 14.04 -9.82
C LEU A 326 17.68 13.75 -8.82
N PRO A 327 17.59 14.25 -7.57
CA PRO A 327 18.45 13.80 -6.48
C PRO A 327 18.08 12.36 -6.05
N ALA A 328 18.81 11.84 -5.06
CA ALA A 328 18.52 10.56 -4.44
C ALA A 328 17.08 10.50 -3.88
N GLN A 329 16.43 9.36 -3.97
CA GLN A 329 15.10 9.10 -3.43
C GLN A 329 14.07 10.20 -3.72
N ALA A 330 13.94 10.58 -4.97
CA ALA A 330 13.08 11.66 -5.41
C ALA A 330 12.16 11.25 -6.56
N GLY A 331 11.05 11.98 -6.70
CA GLY A 331 10.10 11.82 -7.80
C GLY A 331 9.75 13.16 -8.44
N ALA A 332 9.55 13.15 -9.75
CA ALA A 332 9.00 14.28 -10.49
C ALA A 332 7.89 13.84 -11.46
N LEU A 333 6.83 14.60 -11.48
CA LEU A 333 5.80 14.56 -12.50
C LEU A 333 6.21 15.56 -13.59
N VAL A 334 6.44 15.07 -14.78
CA VAL A 334 6.85 15.86 -15.94
C VAL A 334 5.86 15.74 -17.07
N ARG A 335 5.82 16.74 -17.94
CA ARG A 335 4.97 16.77 -19.13
C ARG A 335 5.72 17.23 -20.37
#